data_060ea489635eb4030dc1d83ce9482c9f
#
_entry.id   060ea489635eb4030dc1d83ce9482c9f
#
_cell.length_a   1.000
_cell.length_b   1.000
_cell.length_c   1.000
_cell.angle_alpha   90.00
_cell.angle_beta   90.00
_cell.angle_gamma   90.00
#
_symmetry.space_group_name_H-M   'P 1'
#
loop_
_entity.id
_entity.type
_entity.pdbx_description
1 polymer ?
#
loop_
_entity_poly.entity_id
_entity_poly.type
_entity_poly.pdbx_seq_one_letter_code
_entity_poly.pdbx_strand_id
1 'polypeptide(L)'
;MRPALVAVAHGSRDPRSAATISSLLDRVRSLRPDLDIRLAFLDLCTPRLETVLTTVSRAVVVPLLLGRAFHADVDLPGAVARAVAARPELDITVADVLGPDARLEAVALRRLAEVGVSTADSGFGVVLAAAGSRQAPSNAAVSAVAHRLSQHTRWQVVPAFACAARPTVSDAIATLQAQGAHRIAVASWFLAPGLLPDKVVRQACGTALLAAPLGADAAVAELILHRYDGTNQGRVARDRCRPESITAYRQAHDRRAGAPGRAVRDCHHHAGLPR
;
A
#
# COMPACT_ATOMS: atom_id res chain seq x y z
N MET A 1 27.05 15.12 -6.18
CA MET A 1 26.61 13.68 -6.17
C MET A 1 25.09 13.62 -6.26
N ARG A 2 24.55 12.62 -6.98
CA ARG A 2 23.09 12.39 -7.00
C ARG A 2 22.62 11.91 -5.62
N PRO A 3 21.40 12.26 -5.17
CA PRO A 3 20.86 11.71 -3.93
C PRO A 3 20.66 10.19 -4.05
N ALA A 4 20.81 9.45 -2.95
CA ALA A 4 20.49 8.03 -2.92
C ALA A 4 18.97 7.84 -3.12
N LEU A 5 18.53 6.77 -3.81
CA LEU A 5 17.15 6.31 -3.81
C LEU A 5 16.94 5.40 -2.60
N VAL A 6 16.12 5.82 -1.65
CA VAL A 6 15.71 4.98 -0.53
C VAL A 6 14.28 4.51 -0.78
N ALA A 7 14.13 3.29 -1.28
CA ALA A 7 12.83 2.68 -1.48
C ALA A 7 12.31 2.15 -0.13
N VAL A 8 11.14 2.62 0.29
CA VAL A 8 10.59 2.27 1.60
C VAL A 8 9.27 1.50 1.45
N ALA A 9 9.24 0.26 1.93
CA ALA A 9 8.04 -0.55 2.02
C ALA A 9 7.47 -0.52 3.46
N HIS A 10 6.20 -0.89 3.61
CA HIS A 10 5.61 -0.99 4.95
C HIS A 10 6.33 -2.05 5.80
N GLY A 11 6.66 -3.18 5.19
CA GLY A 11 7.13 -4.37 5.87
C GLY A 11 6.01 -5.38 6.13
N SER A 12 6.39 -6.62 6.38
CA SER A 12 5.46 -7.73 6.63
C SER A 12 6.15 -8.81 7.47
N ARG A 13 5.38 -9.51 8.29
CA ARG A 13 5.87 -10.74 8.96
C ARG A 13 6.02 -11.92 8.00
N ASP A 14 5.46 -11.82 6.80
CA ASP A 14 5.58 -12.84 5.76
C ASP A 14 6.88 -12.62 4.97
N PRO A 15 7.82 -13.58 4.97
CA PRO A 15 9.11 -13.43 4.29
C PRO A 15 8.97 -13.28 2.76
N ARG A 16 7.90 -13.82 2.17
CA ARG A 16 7.63 -13.69 0.72
C ARG A 16 7.50 -12.23 0.32
N SER A 17 6.97 -11.38 1.21
CA SER A 17 6.84 -9.95 0.95
C SER A 17 8.21 -9.28 0.81
N ALA A 18 9.11 -9.48 1.77
CA ALA A 18 10.46 -8.89 1.71
C ALA A 18 11.26 -9.41 0.51
N ALA A 19 11.16 -10.71 0.19
CA ALA A 19 11.79 -11.30 -0.98
C ALA A 19 11.30 -10.67 -2.29
N THR A 20 9.98 -10.46 -2.44
CA THR A 20 9.40 -9.80 -3.62
C THR A 20 9.89 -8.37 -3.76
N ILE A 21 9.95 -7.61 -2.66
CA ILE A 21 10.46 -6.22 -2.67
C ILE A 21 11.95 -6.18 -3.01
N SER A 22 12.75 -7.12 -2.49
CA SER A 22 14.17 -7.23 -2.84
C SER A 22 14.35 -7.51 -4.34
N SER A 23 13.61 -8.47 -4.90
CA SER A 23 13.64 -8.78 -6.33
C SER A 23 13.20 -7.59 -7.20
N LEU A 24 12.22 -6.79 -6.72
CA LEU A 24 11.82 -5.56 -7.39
C LEU A 24 12.96 -4.55 -7.42
N LEU A 25 13.68 -4.35 -6.32
CA LEU A 25 14.81 -3.43 -6.27
C LEU A 25 16.02 -3.92 -7.05
N ASP A 26 16.21 -5.24 -7.21
CA ASP A 26 17.25 -5.76 -8.10
C ASP A 26 16.97 -5.38 -9.56
N ARG A 27 15.69 -5.35 -9.99
CA ARG A 27 15.30 -4.79 -11.29
C ARG A 27 15.58 -3.28 -11.37
N VAL A 28 15.27 -2.51 -10.33
CA VAL A 28 15.59 -1.07 -10.30
C VAL A 28 17.10 -0.84 -10.42
N ARG A 29 17.94 -1.62 -9.72
CA ARG A 29 19.39 -1.59 -9.82
C ARG A 29 19.90 -1.93 -11.22
N SER A 30 19.30 -2.92 -11.87
CA SER A 30 19.64 -3.29 -13.25
C SER A 30 19.32 -2.19 -14.25
N LEU A 31 18.23 -1.43 -14.04
CA LEU A 31 17.86 -0.29 -14.89
C LEU A 31 18.72 0.95 -14.62
N ARG A 32 19.23 1.12 -13.41
CA ARG A 32 20.02 2.28 -12.99
C ARG A 32 21.22 1.86 -12.13
N PRO A 33 22.25 1.24 -12.76
CA PRO A 33 23.45 0.76 -12.05
C PRO A 33 24.32 1.90 -11.50
N ASP A 34 24.11 3.12 -11.97
CA ASP A 34 24.79 4.35 -11.53
C ASP A 34 24.20 4.95 -10.24
N LEU A 35 23.10 4.42 -9.74
CA LEU A 35 22.36 4.98 -8.62
C LEU A 35 22.56 4.16 -7.33
N ASP A 36 22.85 4.85 -6.21
CA ASP A 36 22.81 4.23 -4.88
C ASP A 36 21.35 3.93 -4.50
N ILE A 37 20.96 2.66 -4.54
CA ILE A 37 19.60 2.21 -4.29
C ILE A 37 19.56 1.37 -3.01
N ARG A 38 18.82 1.84 -2.02
CA ARG A 38 18.70 1.23 -0.69
C ARG A 38 17.27 0.81 -0.40
N LEU A 39 17.11 -0.32 0.26
CA LEU A 39 15.83 -0.80 0.79
C LEU A 39 15.69 -0.38 2.24
N ALA A 40 14.49 0.06 2.61
CA ALA A 40 14.11 0.31 3.98
C ALA A 40 12.66 -0.15 4.25
N PHE A 41 12.33 -0.33 5.51
CA PHE A 41 10.99 -0.68 5.95
C PHE A 41 10.50 0.28 7.04
N LEU A 42 9.20 0.58 7.03
CA LEU A 42 8.56 1.37 8.08
C LEU A 42 8.39 0.56 9.35
N ASP A 43 7.96 -0.72 9.20
CA ASP A 43 7.69 -1.62 10.31
C ASP A 43 7.98 -3.09 9.95
N LEU A 44 7.93 -3.99 10.94
CA LEU A 44 7.94 -5.45 10.82
C LEU A 44 9.18 -6.10 10.19
N CYS A 45 10.02 -5.35 9.45
CA CYS A 45 11.22 -5.84 8.78
C CYS A 45 12.42 -4.94 9.03
N THR A 46 13.61 -5.42 8.71
CA THR A 46 14.87 -4.69 8.74
C THR A 46 15.48 -4.64 7.34
N PRO A 47 16.28 -3.60 7.03
CA PRO A 47 16.60 -2.45 7.87
C PRO A 47 15.44 -1.44 8.00
N ARG A 48 15.32 -0.81 9.17
CA ARG A 48 14.35 0.26 9.40
C ARG A 48 14.74 1.53 8.64
N LEU A 49 13.75 2.34 8.25
CA LEU A 49 13.99 3.59 7.51
C LEU A 49 14.98 4.50 8.24
N GLU A 50 14.79 4.71 9.53
CA GLU A 50 15.68 5.56 10.35
C GLU A 50 17.13 5.06 10.29
N THR A 51 17.36 3.74 10.37
CA THR A 51 18.70 3.14 10.27
C THR A 51 19.32 3.38 8.90
N VAL A 52 18.55 3.23 7.81
CA VAL A 52 19.06 3.48 6.46
C VAL A 52 19.40 4.97 6.28
N LEU A 53 18.59 5.86 6.80
CA LEU A 53 18.82 7.30 6.71
C LEU A 53 20.09 7.76 7.46
N THR A 54 20.57 7.02 8.47
CA THR A 54 21.86 7.35 9.10
C THR A 54 23.06 7.12 8.19
N THR A 55 22.92 6.35 7.13
CA THR A 55 24.01 5.94 6.23
C THR A 55 24.10 6.78 4.95
N VAL A 56 23.26 7.79 4.80
CA VAL A 56 23.24 8.72 3.67
C VAL A 56 23.32 10.17 4.15
N SER A 57 23.82 11.06 3.30
CA SER A 57 23.77 12.51 3.55
C SER A 57 22.64 13.18 2.76
N ARG A 58 22.28 12.60 1.61
CA ARG A 58 21.26 13.11 0.72
C ARG A 58 20.47 11.97 0.09
N ALA A 59 19.14 11.99 0.19
CA ALA A 59 18.29 10.94 -0.35
C ALA A 59 16.93 11.44 -0.87
N VAL A 60 16.39 10.70 -1.85
CA VAL A 60 14.98 10.73 -2.21
C VAL A 60 14.36 9.43 -1.68
N VAL A 61 13.43 9.57 -0.77
CA VAL A 61 12.66 8.45 -0.21
C VAL A 61 11.45 8.20 -1.11
N VAL A 62 11.37 6.99 -1.68
CA VAL A 62 10.28 6.57 -2.58
C VAL A 62 9.40 5.56 -1.84
N PRO A 63 8.16 5.92 -1.46
CA PRO A 63 7.25 5.01 -0.78
C PRO A 63 6.72 3.94 -1.74
N LEU A 64 6.96 2.68 -1.45
CA LEU A 64 6.43 1.54 -2.20
C LEU A 64 4.99 1.22 -1.76
N LEU A 65 4.10 2.21 -1.87
CA LEU A 65 2.71 2.16 -1.44
C LEU A 65 1.78 2.38 -2.64
N LEU A 66 0.70 1.60 -2.72
CA LEU A 66 -0.27 1.65 -3.83
C LEU A 66 -1.36 2.70 -3.66
N GLY A 67 -1.27 3.52 -2.63
CA GLY A 67 -2.19 4.63 -2.37
C GLY A 67 -1.81 5.39 -1.10
N ARG A 68 -2.39 6.57 -0.93
CA ARG A 68 -2.22 7.36 0.29
C ARG A 68 -3.12 6.80 1.38
N ALA A 69 -2.55 6.53 2.52
CA ALA A 69 -3.22 6.08 3.73
C ALA A 69 -2.34 6.44 4.92
N PHE A 70 -2.72 6.05 6.13
CA PHE A 70 -2.02 6.37 7.37
C PHE A 70 -0.49 6.22 7.30
N HIS A 71 0.00 5.16 6.66
CA HIS A 71 1.44 4.93 6.52
C HIS A 71 2.16 5.95 5.63
N ALA A 72 1.48 6.44 4.59
CA ALA A 72 2.05 7.47 3.71
C ALA A 72 1.97 8.88 4.33
N ASP A 73 0.87 9.16 5.05
CA ASP A 73 0.56 10.51 5.50
C ASP A 73 1.01 10.79 6.94
N VAL A 74 1.28 9.76 7.74
CA VAL A 74 1.65 9.88 9.17
C VAL A 74 2.96 9.17 9.50
N ASP A 75 3.07 7.86 9.22
CA ASP A 75 4.22 7.07 9.68
C ASP A 75 5.50 7.46 8.95
N LEU A 76 5.44 7.61 7.63
CA LEU A 76 6.60 7.97 6.83
C LEU A 76 7.09 9.40 7.11
N PRO A 77 6.25 10.45 7.10
CA PRO A 77 6.70 11.79 7.49
C PRO A 77 7.26 11.84 8.91
N GLY A 78 6.64 11.11 9.85
CA GLY A 78 7.13 11.01 11.23
C GLY A 78 8.53 10.37 11.34
N ALA A 79 8.79 9.29 10.60
CA ALA A 79 10.09 8.64 10.56
C ALA A 79 11.17 9.55 9.94
N VAL A 80 10.86 10.24 8.85
CA VAL A 80 11.77 11.21 8.23
C VAL A 80 12.04 12.39 9.16
N ALA A 81 11.01 12.93 9.83
CA ALA A 81 11.16 14.04 10.76
C ALA A 81 12.08 13.67 11.95
N ARG A 82 11.96 12.46 12.50
CA ARG A 82 12.87 11.97 13.56
C ARG A 82 14.32 11.87 13.06
N ALA A 83 14.53 11.35 11.85
CA ALA A 83 15.87 11.23 11.27
C ALA A 83 16.52 12.61 11.05
N VAL A 84 15.76 13.59 10.53
CA VAL A 84 16.24 14.96 10.31
C VAL A 84 16.47 15.69 11.63
N ALA A 85 15.63 15.47 12.64
CA ALA A 85 15.84 16.05 13.99
C ALA A 85 17.12 15.53 14.65
N ALA A 86 17.48 14.26 14.41
CA ALA A 86 18.72 13.66 14.92
C ALA A 86 19.96 14.09 14.11
N ARG A 87 19.78 14.48 12.85
CA ARG A 87 20.84 14.86 11.91
C ARG A 87 20.37 16.03 11.01
N PRO A 88 20.49 17.28 11.49
CA PRO A 88 19.99 18.46 10.77
C PRO A 88 20.63 18.68 9.38
N GLU A 89 21.81 18.13 9.16
CA GLU A 89 22.52 18.20 7.87
C GLU A 89 21.96 17.22 6.81
N LEU A 90 21.03 16.35 7.18
CA LEU A 90 20.46 15.35 6.30
C LEU A 90 19.46 15.99 5.31
N ASP A 91 19.78 15.92 4.01
CA ASP A 91 18.93 16.45 2.93
C ASP A 91 18.03 15.33 2.39
N ILE A 92 16.78 15.28 2.88
CA ILE A 92 15.78 14.28 2.49
C ILE A 92 14.62 14.93 1.74
N THR A 93 14.27 14.36 0.60
CA THR A 93 13.02 14.65 -0.10
C THR A 93 12.18 13.36 -0.18
N VAL A 94 10.88 13.45 0.06
CA VAL A 94 9.95 12.31 -0.07
C VAL A 94 9.21 12.44 -1.39
N ALA A 95 9.32 11.41 -2.22
CA ALA A 95 8.57 11.30 -3.46
C ALA A 95 7.12 10.91 -3.20
N ASP A 96 6.26 11.06 -4.22
CA ASP A 96 4.88 10.57 -4.12
C ASP A 96 4.82 9.04 -4.06
N VAL A 97 3.72 8.49 -3.54
CA VAL A 97 3.46 7.04 -3.53
C VAL A 97 3.38 6.48 -4.95
N LEU A 98 3.52 5.17 -5.11
CA LEU A 98 3.44 4.54 -6.43
C LEU A 98 2.05 4.69 -7.05
N GLY A 99 1.01 4.45 -6.29
CA GLY A 99 -0.34 4.37 -6.83
C GLY A 99 -1.34 5.43 -6.33
N PRO A 100 -2.47 5.55 -7.03
CA PRO A 100 -2.77 4.86 -8.29
C PRO A 100 -1.96 5.42 -9.48
N ASP A 101 -1.61 4.55 -10.44
CA ASP A 101 -0.89 4.90 -11.67
C ASP A 101 -1.25 3.90 -12.78
N ALA A 102 -1.39 4.37 -14.03
CA ALA A 102 -1.80 3.54 -15.16
C ALA A 102 -0.84 2.35 -15.42
N ARG A 103 0.45 2.48 -15.08
CA ARG A 103 1.42 1.38 -15.18
C ARG A 103 1.06 0.23 -14.24
N LEU A 104 0.60 0.52 -13.03
CA LEU A 104 0.14 -0.50 -12.07
C LEU A 104 -1.14 -1.18 -12.56
N GLU A 105 -2.04 -0.43 -13.19
CA GLU A 105 -3.26 -0.96 -13.81
C GLU A 105 -2.90 -1.91 -14.95
N ALA A 106 -1.94 -1.54 -15.82
CA ALA A 106 -1.44 -2.41 -16.87
C ALA A 106 -0.79 -3.70 -16.33
N VAL A 107 -0.07 -3.62 -15.20
CA VAL A 107 0.45 -4.81 -14.50
C VAL A 107 -0.70 -5.71 -14.02
N ALA A 108 -1.72 -5.15 -13.40
CA ALA A 108 -2.88 -5.92 -12.93
C ALA A 108 -3.59 -6.63 -14.08
N LEU A 109 -3.74 -5.98 -15.24
CA LEU A 109 -4.28 -6.60 -16.46
C LEU A 109 -3.42 -7.77 -16.96
N ARG A 110 -2.09 -7.63 -16.97
CA ARG A 110 -1.18 -8.74 -17.30
C ARG A 110 -1.31 -9.92 -16.34
N ARG A 111 -1.39 -9.64 -15.04
CA ARG A 111 -1.58 -10.70 -14.02
C ARG A 111 -2.90 -11.44 -14.20
N LEU A 112 -3.96 -10.76 -14.63
CA LEU A 112 -5.22 -11.39 -15.00
C LEU A 112 -5.07 -12.23 -16.29
N ALA A 113 -4.35 -11.73 -17.29
CA ALA A 113 -4.11 -12.48 -18.54
C ALA A 113 -3.29 -13.76 -18.29
N GLU A 114 -2.33 -13.74 -17.35
CA GLU A 114 -1.53 -14.93 -16.95
C GLU A 114 -2.41 -16.07 -16.41
N VAL A 115 -3.59 -15.77 -15.87
CA VAL A 115 -4.56 -16.77 -15.39
C VAL A 115 -5.72 -17.00 -16.37
N GLY A 116 -5.56 -16.57 -17.63
CA GLY A 116 -6.52 -16.85 -18.71
C GLY A 116 -7.70 -15.88 -18.79
N VAL A 117 -7.61 -14.69 -18.20
CA VAL A 117 -8.68 -13.67 -18.27
C VAL A 117 -8.40 -12.69 -19.41
N SER A 118 -9.23 -12.72 -20.45
CA SER A 118 -9.11 -11.81 -21.60
C SER A 118 -9.96 -10.56 -21.40
N THR A 119 -9.39 -9.38 -21.69
CA THR A 119 -10.10 -8.09 -21.64
C THR A 119 -11.29 -8.00 -22.62
N ALA A 120 -11.31 -8.85 -23.66
CA ALA A 120 -12.39 -8.93 -24.63
C ALA A 120 -13.53 -9.84 -24.18
N ASP A 121 -13.37 -10.66 -23.14
CA ASP A 121 -14.37 -11.60 -22.66
C ASP A 121 -15.32 -10.91 -21.67
N SER A 122 -16.55 -10.69 -22.10
CA SER A 122 -17.61 -10.05 -21.30
C SER A 122 -18.25 -10.97 -20.25
N GLY A 123 -17.91 -12.27 -20.25
CA GLY A 123 -18.43 -13.24 -19.28
C GLY A 123 -17.75 -13.17 -17.91
N PHE A 124 -16.69 -12.36 -17.77
CA PHE A 124 -15.99 -12.19 -16.49
C PHE A 124 -16.55 -11.04 -15.66
N GLY A 125 -16.77 -11.31 -14.37
CA GLY A 125 -16.76 -10.32 -13.30
C GLY A 125 -15.38 -10.28 -12.63
N VAL A 126 -14.84 -9.10 -12.41
CA VAL A 126 -13.50 -8.93 -11.81
C VAL A 126 -13.62 -8.25 -10.45
N VAL A 127 -13.08 -8.88 -9.42
CA VAL A 127 -12.89 -8.27 -8.10
C VAL A 127 -11.51 -7.61 -8.06
N LEU A 128 -11.43 -6.29 -7.87
CA LEU A 128 -10.18 -5.61 -7.58
C LEU A 128 -9.94 -5.63 -6.06
N ALA A 129 -9.12 -6.57 -5.59
CA ALA A 129 -8.91 -6.82 -4.18
C ALA A 129 -7.72 -6.02 -3.62
N ALA A 130 -7.97 -5.16 -2.65
CA ALA A 130 -6.99 -4.33 -1.96
C ALA A 130 -6.97 -4.57 -0.44
N ALA A 131 -6.01 -3.97 0.25
CA ALA A 131 -5.91 -4.07 1.70
C ALA A 131 -7.15 -3.52 2.42
N GLY A 132 -7.62 -2.36 1.99
CA GLY A 132 -8.64 -1.58 2.69
C GLY A 132 -8.05 -0.65 3.77
N SER A 133 -8.74 0.42 4.04
CA SER A 133 -8.35 1.45 5.00
C SER A 133 -9.57 1.96 5.78
N ARG A 134 -9.34 2.46 7.00
CA ARG A 134 -10.34 3.24 7.73
C ARG A 134 -10.51 4.66 7.18
N GLN A 135 -9.61 5.09 6.30
CA GLN A 135 -9.69 6.37 5.61
C GLN A 135 -10.48 6.22 4.31
N ALA A 136 -11.65 6.82 4.23
CA ALA A 136 -12.52 6.74 3.06
C ALA A 136 -11.84 7.17 1.74
N PRO A 137 -11.01 8.23 1.67
CA PRO A 137 -10.31 8.61 0.44
C PRO A 137 -9.41 7.50 -0.13
N SER A 138 -8.76 6.72 0.74
CA SER A 138 -7.90 5.60 0.29
C SER A 138 -8.71 4.51 -0.42
N ASN A 139 -9.89 4.19 0.10
CA ASN A 139 -10.79 3.21 -0.50
C ASN A 139 -11.41 3.76 -1.80
N ALA A 140 -11.76 5.04 -1.83
CA ALA A 140 -12.26 5.72 -3.02
C ALA A 140 -11.24 5.69 -4.17
N ALA A 141 -9.94 5.81 -3.88
CA ALA A 141 -8.88 5.68 -4.87
C ALA A 141 -8.86 4.29 -5.52
N VAL A 142 -9.07 3.22 -4.74
CA VAL A 142 -9.19 1.84 -5.26
C VAL A 142 -10.47 1.70 -6.11
N SER A 143 -11.59 2.28 -5.66
CA SER A 143 -12.85 2.29 -6.43
C SER A 143 -12.69 3.01 -7.77
N ALA A 144 -11.93 4.10 -7.81
CA ALA A 144 -11.63 4.81 -9.04
C ALA A 144 -10.78 3.95 -10.01
N VAL A 145 -9.83 3.16 -9.50
CA VAL A 145 -9.09 2.18 -10.32
C VAL A 145 -10.05 1.12 -10.89
N ALA A 146 -10.92 0.54 -10.06
CA ALA A 146 -11.91 -0.44 -10.50
C ALA A 146 -12.81 0.13 -11.61
N HIS A 147 -13.26 1.37 -11.44
CA HIS A 147 -14.07 2.07 -12.45
C HIS A 147 -13.32 2.26 -13.78
N ARG A 148 -12.05 2.70 -13.76
CA ARG A 148 -11.25 2.82 -15.00
C ARG A 148 -11.04 1.47 -15.68
N LEU A 149 -10.77 0.41 -14.94
CA LEU A 149 -10.65 -0.93 -15.50
C LEU A 149 -11.94 -1.37 -16.20
N SER A 150 -13.12 -1.12 -15.60
CA SER A 150 -14.40 -1.43 -16.26
C SER A 150 -14.67 -0.58 -17.50
N GLN A 151 -14.13 0.63 -17.60
CA GLN A 151 -14.24 1.47 -18.79
C GLN A 151 -13.36 1.00 -19.95
N HIS A 152 -12.22 0.36 -19.66
CA HIS A 152 -11.24 -0.09 -20.66
C HIS A 152 -11.32 -1.58 -20.98
N THR A 153 -12.24 -2.31 -20.36
CA THR A 153 -12.47 -3.74 -20.58
C THR A 153 -13.96 -3.99 -20.77
N ARG A 154 -14.33 -5.24 -21.08
CA ARG A 154 -15.73 -5.67 -21.11
C ARG A 154 -16.20 -6.25 -19.77
N TRP A 155 -15.41 -6.07 -18.69
CA TRP A 155 -15.71 -6.63 -17.39
C TRP A 155 -16.55 -5.70 -16.54
N GLN A 156 -17.39 -6.30 -15.70
CA GLN A 156 -17.87 -5.63 -14.50
C GLN A 156 -16.75 -5.73 -13.45
N VAL A 157 -16.29 -4.59 -12.92
CA VAL A 157 -15.21 -4.55 -11.93
C VAL A 157 -15.71 -3.99 -10.61
N VAL A 158 -15.62 -4.77 -9.55
CA VAL A 158 -16.03 -4.37 -8.19
C VAL A 158 -14.81 -4.31 -7.29
N PRO A 159 -14.56 -3.19 -6.60
CA PRO A 159 -13.50 -3.12 -5.58
C PRO A 159 -13.88 -3.96 -4.37
N ALA A 160 -12.89 -4.60 -3.73
CA ALA A 160 -13.08 -5.32 -2.47
C ALA A 160 -11.87 -5.16 -1.54
N PHE A 161 -12.11 -5.34 -0.25
CA PHE A 161 -11.12 -5.05 0.77
C PHE A 161 -10.89 -6.25 1.70
N ALA A 162 -9.61 -6.57 1.92
CA ALA A 162 -9.22 -7.66 2.80
C ALA A 162 -9.47 -7.34 4.28
N CYS A 163 -9.40 -6.04 4.67
CA CYS A 163 -9.67 -5.58 6.04
C CYS A 163 -10.17 -4.13 6.05
N ALA A 164 -10.62 -3.68 7.21
CA ALA A 164 -10.92 -2.27 7.56
C ALA A 164 -11.97 -1.54 6.70
N ALA A 165 -12.49 -2.16 5.63
CA ALA A 165 -13.50 -1.57 4.74
C ALA A 165 -14.39 -2.65 4.12
N ARG A 166 -15.46 -2.19 3.45
CA ARG A 166 -16.40 -3.03 2.69
C ARG A 166 -16.49 -2.53 1.26
N PRO A 167 -16.91 -3.39 0.28
CA PRO A 167 -17.26 -4.80 0.47
C PRO A 167 -16.06 -5.70 0.73
N THR A 168 -16.28 -6.87 1.33
CA THR A 168 -15.31 -7.97 1.37
C THR A 168 -15.20 -8.63 0.01
N VAL A 169 -14.19 -9.50 -0.19
CA VAL A 169 -14.06 -10.25 -1.47
C VAL A 169 -15.27 -11.14 -1.71
N SER A 170 -15.79 -11.80 -0.68
CA SER A 170 -17.00 -12.63 -0.79
C SER A 170 -18.23 -11.81 -1.16
N ASP A 171 -18.40 -10.60 -0.57
CA ASP A 171 -19.52 -9.70 -0.88
C ASP A 171 -19.45 -9.25 -2.36
N ALA A 172 -18.23 -8.93 -2.86
CA ALA A 172 -18.01 -8.50 -4.23
C ALA A 172 -18.28 -9.63 -5.25
N ILE A 173 -17.86 -10.86 -4.93
CA ILE A 173 -18.17 -12.04 -5.74
C ILE A 173 -19.69 -12.24 -5.84
N ALA A 174 -20.40 -12.23 -4.72
CA ALA A 174 -21.85 -12.36 -4.71
C ALA A 174 -22.55 -11.26 -5.53
N THR A 175 -22.05 -10.02 -5.43
CA THR A 175 -22.56 -8.89 -6.23
C THR A 175 -22.40 -9.14 -7.73
N LEU A 176 -21.21 -9.56 -8.17
CA LEU A 176 -20.91 -9.84 -9.58
C LEU A 176 -21.76 -11.00 -10.12
N GLN A 177 -21.95 -12.07 -9.32
CA GLN A 177 -22.82 -13.19 -9.69
C GLN A 177 -24.29 -12.76 -9.82
N ALA A 178 -24.78 -11.94 -8.89
CA ALA A 178 -26.13 -11.37 -8.98
C ALA A 178 -26.32 -10.45 -10.20
N GLN A 179 -25.25 -9.83 -10.68
CA GLN A 179 -25.22 -9.03 -11.91
C GLN A 179 -25.04 -9.86 -13.20
N GLY A 180 -25.01 -11.21 -13.09
CA GLY A 180 -24.95 -12.12 -14.22
C GLY A 180 -23.55 -12.50 -14.69
N ALA A 181 -22.50 -12.22 -13.92
CA ALA A 181 -21.17 -12.71 -14.23
C ALA A 181 -21.11 -14.25 -14.03
N HIS A 182 -20.78 -14.97 -15.10
CA HIS A 182 -20.68 -16.43 -15.09
C HIS A 182 -19.30 -16.94 -14.64
N ARG A 183 -18.28 -16.11 -14.75
CA ARG A 183 -16.90 -16.41 -14.37
C ARG A 183 -16.35 -15.27 -13.56
N ILE A 184 -15.67 -15.58 -12.48
CA ILE A 184 -15.10 -14.57 -11.58
C ILE A 184 -13.58 -14.65 -11.62
N ALA A 185 -12.93 -13.49 -11.63
CA ALA A 185 -11.51 -13.36 -11.41
C ALA A 185 -11.22 -12.32 -10.33
N VAL A 186 -10.12 -12.51 -9.61
CA VAL A 186 -9.64 -11.57 -8.60
C VAL A 186 -8.32 -10.97 -9.05
N ALA A 187 -8.32 -9.67 -9.31
CA ALA A 187 -7.11 -8.87 -9.51
C ALA A 187 -6.54 -8.48 -8.15
N SER A 188 -5.29 -8.83 -7.89
CA SER A 188 -4.62 -8.55 -6.63
C SER A 188 -3.99 -7.15 -6.66
N TRP A 189 -4.63 -6.16 -6.01
CA TRP A 189 -4.08 -4.81 -5.85
C TRP A 189 -3.16 -4.74 -4.63
N PHE A 190 -2.12 -5.57 -4.66
CA PHE A 190 -1.03 -5.66 -3.68
C PHE A 190 0.30 -5.69 -4.40
N LEU A 191 1.32 -5.11 -3.80
CA LEU A 191 2.66 -5.11 -4.40
C LEU A 191 3.34 -6.48 -4.26
N ALA A 192 3.09 -7.20 -3.16
CA ALA A 192 3.74 -8.44 -2.81
C ALA A 192 2.77 -9.43 -2.15
N PRO A 193 3.05 -10.74 -2.15
CA PRO A 193 2.31 -11.73 -1.37
C PRO A 193 2.44 -11.45 0.14
N GLY A 194 1.53 -12.02 0.93
CA GLY A 194 1.52 -11.86 2.37
C GLY A 194 0.15 -12.16 2.98
N LEU A 195 -0.01 -11.87 4.28
CA LEU A 195 -1.19 -12.26 5.06
C LEU A 195 -2.51 -11.72 4.49
N LEU A 196 -2.53 -10.47 3.98
CA LEU A 196 -3.74 -9.88 3.40
C LEU A 196 -4.07 -10.47 2.02
N PRO A 197 -3.13 -10.59 1.05
CA PRO A 197 -3.36 -11.36 -0.16
C PRO A 197 -3.82 -12.79 0.12
N ASP A 198 -3.23 -13.50 1.08
CA ASP A 198 -3.67 -14.84 1.45
C ASP A 198 -5.10 -14.86 2.02
N LYS A 199 -5.51 -13.81 2.74
CA LYS A 199 -6.89 -13.66 3.19
C LYS A 199 -7.85 -13.47 2.01
N VAL A 200 -7.45 -12.70 0.98
CA VAL A 200 -8.21 -12.57 -0.27
C VAL A 200 -8.40 -13.94 -0.94
N VAL A 201 -7.32 -14.71 -1.06
CA VAL A 201 -7.36 -16.08 -1.61
C VAL A 201 -8.37 -16.95 -0.86
N ARG A 202 -8.33 -16.95 0.49
CA ARG A 202 -9.29 -17.71 1.30
C ARG A 202 -10.74 -17.25 1.14
N GLN A 203 -10.98 -15.96 0.97
CA GLN A 203 -12.33 -15.41 0.76
C GLN A 203 -12.88 -15.70 -0.63
N ALA A 204 -12.03 -15.86 -1.62
CA ALA A 204 -12.43 -16.22 -2.98
C ALA A 204 -12.72 -17.72 -3.14
N CYS A 205 -12.15 -18.57 -2.31
CA CYS A 205 -12.46 -19.98 -2.00
C CYS A 205 -12.93 -20.83 -3.21
N GLY A 206 -12.04 -21.04 -4.21
CA GLY A 206 -12.32 -21.94 -5.34
C GLY A 206 -13.36 -21.44 -6.37
N THR A 207 -13.99 -20.28 -6.12
CA THR A 207 -15.03 -19.71 -6.98
C THR A 207 -14.50 -18.72 -8.03
N ALA A 208 -13.20 -18.41 -8.01
CA ALA A 208 -12.60 -17.38 -8.84
C ALA A 208 -11.19 -17.76 -9.32
N LEU A 209 -10.80 -17.27 -10.50
CA LEU A 209 -9.41 -17.24 -10.95
C LEU A 209 -8.64 -16.17 -10.14
N LEU A 210 -7.47 -16.52 -9.63
CA LEU A 210 -6.70 -15.67 -8.74
C LEU A 210 -5.44 -15.15 -9.44
N ALA A 211 -5.41 -13.87 -9.77
CA ALA A 211 -4.21 -13.24 -10.29
C ALA A 211 -3.19 -12.97 -9.18
N ALA A 212 -1.91 -13.15 -9.51
CA ALA A 212 -0.81 -12.85 -8.59
C ALA A 212 -0.77 -11.35 -8.22
N PRO A 213 -0.15 -10.96 -7.10
CA PRO A 213 0.21 -9.57 -6.80
C PRO A 213 1.03 -8.94 -7.93
N LEU A 214 1.11 -7.60 -7.94
CA LEU A 214 1.85 -6.84 -8.96
C LEU A 214 3.32 -7.31 -9.05
N GLY A 215 3.95 -7.55 -7.92
CA GLY A 215 5.25 -8.21 -7.83
C GLY A 215 6.42 -7.37 -8.34
N ALA A 216 7.51 -8.07 -8.63
CA ALA A 216 8.72 -7.48 -9.21
C ALA A 216 8.59 -7.29 -10.74
N ASP A 217 7.54 -6.59 -11.18
CA ASP A 217 7.31 -6.30 -12.59
C ASP A 217 8.19 -5.14 -13.07
N ALA A 218 8.60 -5.16 -14.35
CA ALA A 218 9.44 -4.13 -14.95
C ALA A 218 8.77 -2.74 -14.88
N ALA A 219 7.47 -2.65 -15.16
CA ALA A 219 6.74 -1.39 -15.12
C ALA A 219 6.64 -0.80 -13.69
N VAL A 220 6.65 -1.66 -12.65
CA VAL A 220 6.73 -1.20 -11.25
C VAL A 220 8.13 -0.64 -10.96
N ALA A 221 9.20 -1.28 -11.45
CA ALA A 221 10.56 -0.79 -11.31
C ALA A 221 10.76 0.57 -12.02
N GLU A 222 10.24 0.71 -13.22
CA GLU A 222 10.24 1.98 -13.98
C GLU A 222 9.44 3.07 -13.27
N LEU A 223 8.32 2.72 -12.63
CA LEU A 223 7.53 3.66 -11.84
C LEU A 223 8.30 4.18 -10.63
N ILE A 224 9.04 3.32 -9.94
CA ILE A 224 9.93 3.72 -8.83
C ILE A 224 10.94 4.77 -9.31
N LEU A 225 11.61 4.51 -10.44
CA LEU A 225 12.55 5.45 -11.03
C LEU A 225 11.87 6.76 -11.46
N HIS A 226 10.70 6.69 -12.04
CA HIS A 226 9.91 7.86 -12.41
C HIS A 226 9.56 8.74 -11.19
N ARG A 227 9.17 8.15 -10.06
CA ARG A 227 8.93 8.89 -8.81
C ARG A 227 10.21 9.55 -8.29
N TYR A 228 11.32 8.83 -8.35
CA TYR A 228 12.64 9.35 -7.97
C TYR A 228 13.07 10.53 -8.87
N ASP A 229 13.02 10.36 -10.18
CA ASP A 229 13.48 11.37 -11.14
C ASP A 229 12.58 12.61 -11.14
N GLY A 230 11.26 12.45 -11.04
CA GLY A 230 10.30 13.55 -10.95
C GLY A 230 10.52 14.44 -9.73
N THR A 231 10.98 13.86 -8.61
CA THR A 231 11.32 14.59 -7.39
C THR A 231 12.61 15.41 -7.55
N ASN A 232 13.56 14.92 -8.37
CA ASN A 232 14.82 15.61 -8.64
C ASN A 232 14.71 16.73 -9.69
N GLN A 233 13.78 16.59 -10.66
CA GLN A 233 13.64 17.52 -11.79
C GLN A 233 12.61 18.61 -11.55
N GLY A 234 11.63 18.35 -10.68
CA GLY A 234 10.54 19.25 -10.45
C GLY A 234 10.85 20.29 -9.39
N ARG A 235 10.40 21.51 -9.61
CA ARG A 235 10.03 22.49 -8.57
C ARG A 235 8.87 21.91 -7.72
N VAL A 236 8.97 20.70 -7.26
CA VAL A 236 8.11 20.24 -6.19
C VAL A 236 8.47 21.12 -5.01
N ALA A 237 7.52 21.91 -4.57
CA ALA A 237 7.64 22.69 -3.36
C ALA A 237 8.37 21.83 -2.34
N ARG A 238 9.58 22.28 -1.93
CA ARG A 238 10.38 21.61 -0.92
C ARG A 238 9.49 21.49 0.31
N ASP A 239 8.81 20.35 0.44
CA ASP A 239 8.25 19.94 1.71
C ASP A 239 9.44 19.57 2.61
N ARG A 240 10.23 20.61 2.91
CA ARG A 240 11.10 20.56 4.08
C ARG A 240 10.15 20.23 5.20
N CYS A 241 10.41 19.13 5.95
CA CYS A 241 9.71 18.86 7.19
C CYS A 241 9.75 20.13 8.04
N ARG A 242 8.74 21.00 7.89
CA ARG A 242 8.62 22.20 8.70
C ARG A 242 8.36 21.78 10.14
N PRO A 243 8.85 22.55 11.13
CA PRO A 243 8.54 22.31 12.55
C PRO A 243 7.04 22.09 12.82
N GLU A 244 6.17 22.67 12.01
CA GLU A 244 4.71 22.53 12.05
C GLU A 244 4.22 21.07 11.86
N SER A 245 4.91 20.26 11.03
CA SER A 245 4.59 18.85 10.85
C SER A 245 4.93 18.02 12.10
N ILE A 246 5.96 18.42 12.84
CA ILE A 246 6.35 17.80 14.12
C ILE A 246 5.30 18.10 15.19
N THR A 247 4.74 19.31 15.19
CA THR A 247 3.69 19.73 16.13
C THR A 247 2.39 18.97 15.88
N ALA A 248 1.99 18.79 14.61
CA ALA A 248 0.81 18.00 14.24
C ALA A 248 0.98 16.51 14.62
N TYR A 249 2.19 15.94 14.44
CA TYR A 249 2.50 14.58 14.86
C TYR A 249 2.44 14.41 16.38
N ARG A 250 3.03 15.34 17.17
CA ARG A 250 2.93 15.34 18.65
C ARG A 250 1.48 15.42 19.10
N GLN A 251 0.69 16.35 18.57
CA GLN A 251 -0.73 16.50 18.94
C GLN A 251 -1.58 15.25 18.59
N ALA A 252 -1.30 14.55 17.50
CA ALA A 252 -1.99 13.31 17.14
C ALA A 252 -1.60 12.14 18.06
N HIS A 253 -0.36 12.11 18.55
CA HIS A 253 0.13 11.08 19.47
C HIS A 253 -0.30 11.32 20.92
N ASP A 254 -0.27 12.58 21.38
CA ASP A 254 -0.68 12.96 22.74
C ASP A 254 -2.20 12.76 22.94
N ARG A 255 -3.02 12.97 21.90
CA ARG A 255 -4.46 12.66 21.94
C ARG A 255 -4.76 11.17 22.08
N ARG A 256 -3.84 10.28 21.72
CA ARG A 256 -3.98 8.82 21.91
C ARG A 256 -3.48 8.35 23.27
N ALA A 257 -2.49 9.02 23.85
CA ALA A 257 -1.95 8.70 25.17
C ALA A 257 -2.85 9.23 26.30
N GLY A 258 -3.67 10.24 26.05
CA GLY A 258 -4.52 10.93 27.01
C GLY A 258 -5.98 10.48 27.09
N ALA A 259 -6.39 9.37 26.44
CA ALA A 259 -7.73 8.85 26.64
C ALA A 259 -7.83 8.17 28.02
N PRO A 260 -8.61 8.72 28.97
CA PRO A 260 -8.74 8.10 30.29
C PRO A 260 -9.42 6.74 30.13
N GLY A 261 -8.82 5.72 30.71
CA GLY A 261 -9.38 4.39 30.80
C GLY A 261 -10.80 4.46 31.37
N ARG A 262 -11.76 3.94 30.62
CA ARG A 262 -13.11 3.72 31.15
C ARG A 262 -12.97 2.78 32.35
N ALA A 263 -13.27 3.30 33.53
CA ALA A 263 -13.43 2.50 34.73
C ALA A 263 -14.47 1.41 34.48
N VAL A 264 -14.03 0.17 34.60
CA VAL A 264 -14.91 -0.98 34.67
C VAL A 264 -15.73 -0.83 35.97
N ARG A 265 -17.02 -0.59 35.83
CA ARG A 265 -17.95 -0.62 36.97
C ARG A 265 -18.20 -2.09 37.28
N ASP A 266 -17.71 -2.53 38.42
CA ASP A 266 -18.07 -3.80 39.03
C ASP A 266 -19.59 -3.82 39.30
N CYS A 267 -20.31 -4.68 38.60
CA CYS A 267 -21.69 -5.04 38.94
C CYS A 267 -21.65 -6.12 40.02
N HIS A 268 -21.70 -5.72 41.28
CA HIS A 268 -22.05 -6.64 42.35
C HIS A 268 -23.53 -6.99 42.23
N HIS A 269 -23.83 -8.24 41.89
CA HIS A 269 -25.14 -8.85 42.02
C HIS A 269 -25.40 -9.14 43.49
N HIS A 270 -26.39 -8.46 44.07
CA HIS A 270 -27.08 -8.92 45.27
C HIS A 270 -28.24 -9.79 44.86
N ALA A 271 -28.13 -11.09 45.13
CA ALA A 271 -29.21 -12.01 45.10
C ALA A 271 -30.03 -11.84 46.38
N GLY A 272 -31.26 -11.36 46.26
CA GLY A 272 -32.30 -11.41 47.29
C GLY A 272 -33.39 -12.40 46.87
N LEU A 273 -33.54 -13.50 47.60
CA LEU A 273 -34.68 -14.41 47.51
C LEU A 273 -35.85 -13.83 48.30
N PRO A 274 -37.11 -13.92 47.81
CA PRO A 274 -38.29 -13.76 48.62
C PRO A 274 -38.84 -15.13 49.05
N ARG A 275 -39.49 -15.10 50.19
CA ARG A 275 -40.32 -16.17 50.73
C ARG A 275 -41.63 -16.31 49.93
#